data_630239a7dd80abb92a92d6c1ddb9c310
#
_entry.id   630239a7dd80abb92a92d6c1ddb9c310
#
_cell.length_a   1.000
_cell.length_b   1.000
_cell.length_c   1.000
_cell.angle_alpha   90.00
_cell.angle_beta   90.00
_cell.angle_gamma   90.00
#
_symmetry.space_group_name_H-M   'P 1'
#
loop_
_entity.id
_entity.type
_entity.pdbx_description
1 polymer ?
#
loop_
_entity_poly.entity_id
_entity_poly.type
_entity_poly.pdbx_seq_one_letter_code
_entity_poly.pdbx_strand_id
1 'polypeptide(L)'
;GEKRVDGARKQNDWILHVEVDSTRPEVVNQILADLVQRETKNQSARFAQILAASIGEHGWPTLQNTHRKKGLYVLLSPDVPAALLEMGFITNEADVAAMTSESKRKKLVEGVAHAIDQFFDSQTRMVAGR
;
A
#
# COMPACT_ATOMS: atom_id res chain seq x y z
N GLY A 1 -7.39 27.73 -13.90
CA GLY A 1 -7.32 26.80 -12.76
C GLY A 1 -7.99 25.44 -12.98
N GLU A 2 -8.88 25.29 -13.97
CA GLU A 2 -9.70 24.08 -14.16
C GLU A 2 -8.99 22.90 -14.88
N LYS A 3 -7.93 23.15 -15.61
CA LYS A 3 -7.26 22.08 -16.38
C LYS A 3 -6.32 21.17 -15.60
N ARG A 4 -6.01 21.48 -14.33
CA ARG A 4 -5.13 20.65 -13.48
C ARG A 4 -5.88 19.54 -12.73
N VAL A 5 -7.18 19.65 -12.58
CA VAL A 5 -8.00 18.70 -11.82
C VAL A 5 -8.34 17.45 -12.63
N ASP A 6 -8.52 17.59 -13.95
CA ASP A 6 -8.85 16.46 -14.82
C ASP A 6 -7.70 15.46 -15.06
N GLY A 7 -6.44 15.92 -14.97
CA GLY A 7 -5.28 15.03 -15.11
C GLY A 7 -5.08 14.12 -13.89
N ALA A 8 -5.40 14.60 -12.70
CA ALA A 8 -5.28 13.81 -11.47
C ALA A 8 -6.40 12.77 -11.31
N ARG A 9 -7.58 13.04 -11.87
CA ARG A 9 -8.71 12.09 -11.85
C ARG A 9 -8.45 10.83 -12.66
N LYS A 10 -7.76 10.93 -13.80
CA LYS A 10 -7.48 9.77 -14.67
C LYS A 10 -6.41 8.82 -14.11
N GLN A 11 -5.56 9.30 -13.20
CA GLN A 11 -4.45 8.51 -12.66
C GLN A 11 -4.87 7.62 -11.48
N ASN A 12 -6.05 7.85 -10.89
CA ASN A 12 -6.53 7.16 -9.70
C ASN A 12 -7.87 6.42 -9.90
N ASP A 13 -8.23 6.05 -11.13
CA ASP A 13 -9.48 5.34 -11.44
C ASP A 13 -9.65 3.98 -10.74
N TRP A 14 -8.57 3.46 -10.15
CA TRP A 14 -8.57 2.23 -9.38
C TRP A 14 -8.86 2.46 -7.87
N ILE A 15 -8.82 3.72 -7.41
CA ILE A 15 -9.21 4.07 -6.04
C ILE A 15 -10.70 4.40 -6.04
N LEU A 16 -11.45 3.67 -5.25
CA LEU A 16 -12.86 3.93 -5.07
C LEU A 16 -13.04 5.20 -4.23
N HIS A 17 -13.37 6.31 -4.87
CA HIS A 17 -13.73 7.55 -4.21
C HIS A 17 -15.23 7.63 -3.99
N VAL A 18 -15.64 7.92 -2.77
CA VAL A 18 -17.01 8.32 -2.47
C VAL A 18 -17.01 9.79 -2.13
N GLU A 19 -17.65 10.59 -2.98
CA GLU A 19 -17.98 11.97 -2.66
C GLU A 19 -19.19 11.98 -1.73
N VAL A 20 -19.12 12.76 -0.66
CA VAL A 20 -20.28 13.00 0.20
C VAL A 20 -21.30 13.81 -0.58
N ASP A 21 -22.43 13.20 -0.86
CA ASP A 21 -23.55 13.83 -1.54
C ASP A 21 -24.63 14.18 -0.52
N SER A 22 -24.84 15.47 -0.31
CA SER A 22 -25.83 15.97 0.63
C SER A 22 -27.29 15.65 0.25
N THR A 23 -27.53 15.24 -0.99
CA THR A 23 -28.85 14.82 -1.47
C THR A 23 -29.17 13.37 -1.12
N ARG A 24 -28.17 12.57 -0.70
CA ARG A 24 -28.38 11.19 -0.27
C ARG A 24 -28.72 11.13 1.21
N PRO A 25 -29.50 10.11 1.64
CA PRO A 25 -29.66 9.83 3.06
C PRO A 25 -28.31 9.61 3.75
N GLU A 26 -28.13 10.10 4.95
CA GLU A 26 -26.91 9.98 5.78
C GLU A 26 -26.44 8.51 5.86
N VAL A 27 -27.37 7.58 6.07
CA VAL A 27 -27.06 6.15 6.16
C VAL A 27 -26.42 5.61 4.88
N VAL A 28 -26.81 6.11 3.71
CA VAL A 28 -26.24 5.70 2.42
C VAL A 28 -24.80 6.20 2.29
N ASN A 29 -24.53 7.45 2.67
CA ASN A 29 -23.18 7.99 2.68
C ASN A 29 -22.25 7.23 3.65
N GLN A 30 -22.74 6.81 4.81
CA GLN A 30 -22.00 6.00 5.77
C GLN A 30 -21.67 4.60 5.20
N ILE A 31 -22.65 3.93 4.59
CA ILE A 31 -22.42 2.63 3.95
C ILE A 31 -21.36 2.73 2.84
N LEU A 32 -21.44 3.75 2.00
CA LEU A 32 -20.48 3.97 0.93
C LEU A 32 -19.07 4.25 1.49
N ALA A 33 -18.95 5.08 2.53
CA ALA A 33 -17.69 5.35 3.20
C ALA A 33 -17.08 4.07 3.81
N ASP A 34 -17.88 3.21 4.43
CA ASP A 34 -17.45 1.94 4.99
C ASP A 34 -16.96 0.98 3.90
N LEU A 35 -17.62 0.95 2.74
CA LEU A 35 -17.19 0.14 1.59
C LEU A 35 -15.83 0.61 1.05
N VAL A 36 -15.62 1.92 0.90
CA VAL A 36 -14.33 2.50 0.48
C VAL A 36 -13.25 2.12 1.47
N GLN A 37 -13.50 2.32 2.75
CA GLN A 37 -12.51 2.02 3.79
C GLN A 37 -12.15 0.53 3.83
N ARG A 38 -13.13 -0.35 3.62
CA ARG A 38 -12.90 -1.80 3.53
C ARG A 38 -12.05 -2.15 2.33
N GLU A 39 -12.34 -1.57 1.16
CA GLU A 39 -11.55 -1.78 -0.05
C GLU A 39 -10.12 -1.27 0.13
N THR A 40 -9.92 -0.09 0.70
CA THR A 40 -8.60 0.47 1.00
C THR A 40 -7.79 -0.45 1.93
N LYS A 41 -8.43 -1.04 2.95
CA LYS A 41 -7.79 -2.03 3.83
C LYS A 41 -7.38 -3.30 3.08
N ASN A 42 -8.23 -3.77 2.16
CA ASN A 42 -7.92 -4.95 1.34
C ASN A 42 -6.73 -4.67 0.41
N GLN A 43 -6.69 -3.51 -0.22
CA GLN A 43 -5.58 -3.08 -1.07
C GLN A 43 -4.28 -2.91 -0.27
N SER A 44 -4.35 -2.35 0.93
CA SER A 44 -3.21 -2.24 1.85
C SER A 44 -2.64 -3.61 2.22
N ALA A 45 -3.52 -4.57 2.54
CA ALA A 45 -3.11 -5.94 2.85
C ALA A 45 -2.45 -6.62 1.65
N ARG A 46 -3.01 -6.44 0.45
CA ARG A 46 -2.45 -6.97 -0.79
C ARG A 46 -1.07 -6.36 -1.09
N PHE A 47 -0.94 -5.05 -0.96
CA PHE A 47 0.35 -4.38 -1.14
C PHE A 47 1.40 -4.89 -0.14
N ALA A 48 1.04 -5.02 1.14
CA ALA A 48 1.95 -5.55 2.16
C ALA A 48 2.40 -6.98 1.86
N GLN A 49 1.53 -7.84 1.32
CA GLN A 49 1.88 -9.20 0.91
C GLN A 49 2.86 -9.21 -0.27
N ILE A 50 2.59 -8.40 -1.30
CA ILE A 50 3.48 -8.24 -2.46
C ILE A 50 4.84 -7.72 -2.01
N LEU A 51 4.86 -6.70 -1.13
CA LEU A 51 6.07 -6.12 -0.60
C LEU A 51 6.91 -7.15 0.17
N ALA A 52 6.29 -7.89 1.09
CA ALA A 52 6.98 -8.92 1.87
C ALA A 52 7.58 -10.02 0.98
N ALA A 53 6.84 -10.48 -0.02
CA ALA A 53 7.31 -11.49 -0.97
C ALA A 53 8.50 -10.95 -1.78
N SER A 54 8.36 -9.77 -2.36
CA SER A 54 9.40 -9.17 -3.21
C SER A 54 10.70 -8.89 -2.47
N ILE A 55 10.65 -8.33 -1.27
CA ILE A 55 11.88 -8.07 -0.50
C ILE A 55 12.56 -9.37 -0.07
N GLY A 56 11.78 -10.43 0.23
CA GLY A 56 12.31 -11.76 0.52
C GLY A 56 13.02 -12.38 -0.69
N GLU A 57 12.42 -12.29 -1.88
CA GLU A 57 13.00 -12.75 -3.14
C GLU A 57 14.32 -12.03 -3.50
N HIS A 58 14.44 -10.75 -3.10
CA HIS A 58 15.68 -9.97 -3.26
C HIS A 58 16.71 -10.22 -2.15
N GLY A 59 16.47 -11.20 -1.27
CA GLY A 59 17.42 -11.67 -0.27
C GLY A 59 17.49 -10.85 1.01
N TRP A 60 16.50 -10.01 1.29
CA TRP A 60 16.37 -9.38 2.61
C TRP A 60 15.75 -10.37 3.60
N PRO A 61 16.33 -10.54 4.80
CA PRO A 61 15.78 -11.45 5.80
C PRO A 61 14.37 -11.03 6.21
N THR A 62 13.42 -11.95 6.11
CA THR A 62 12.03 -11.72 6.55
C THR A 62 11.68 -12.66 7.69
N LEU A 63 10.85 -12.18 8.62
CA LEU A 63 10.33 -12.99 9.71
C LEU A 63 9.18 -13.88 9.24
N GLN A 64 8.96 -14.98 9.94
CA GLN A 64 7.67 -15.67 9.87
C GLN A 64 6.57 -14.71 10.31
N ASN A 65 5.42 -14.70 9.65
CA ASN A 65 4.36 -13.72 9.86
C ASN A 65 4.81 -12.27 9.62
N THR A 66 5.49 -12.04 8.51
CA THR A 66 6.02 -10.73 8.10
C THR A 66 4.92 -9.67 8.00
N HIS A 67 3.73 -10.04 7.50
CA HIS A 67 2.60 -9.12 7.38
C HIS A 67 1.77 -9.13 8.67
N ARG A 68 1.66 -7.97 9.33
CA ARG A 68 0.85 -7.76 10.53
C ARG A 68 -0.13 -6.61 10.33
N LYS A 69 -1.36 -6.80 10.78
CA LYS A 69 -2.35 -5.71 10.84
C LYS A 69 -2.20 -4.97 12.17
N LYS A 70 -1.88 -3.69 12.10
CA LYS A 70 -1.80 -2.80 13.27
C LYS A 70 -2.56 -1.51 12.99
N GLY A 71 -3.29 -1.02 13.97
CA GLY A 71 -3.95 0.28 13.91
C GLY A 71 -2.98 1.44 14.16
N LEU A 72 -2.03 1.64 13.23
CA LEU A 72 -1.09 2.74 13.31
C LEU A 72 -1.68 4.00 12.67
N TYR A 73 -1.53 5.13 13.33
CA TYR A 73 -2.08 6.41 12.88
C TYR A 73 -1.64 6.79 11.46
N VAL A 74 -0.39 6.51 11.12
CA VAL A 74 0.19 6.76 9.78
C VAL A 74 -0.47 5.94 8.67
N LEU A 75 -1.18 4.85 9.01
CA LEU A 75 -1.84 3.96 8.06
C LEU A 75 -3.37 4.18 8.00
N LEU A 76 -3.90 5.22 8.62
CA LEU A 76 -5.35 5.45 8.75
C LEU A 76 -5.97 6.26 7.60
N SER A 77 -5.29 6.38 6.46
CA SER A 77 -5.92 7.00 5.29
C SER A 77 -7.16 6.19 4.87
N PRO A 78 -8.33 6.83 4.73
CA PRO A 78 -9.56 6.12 4.39
C PRO A 78 -9.60 5.64 2.93
N ASP A 79 -8.86 6.28 2.05
CA ASP A 79 -8.91 6.12 0.59
C ASP A 79 -7.57 5.84 -0.07
N VAL A 80 -6.47 5.80 0.70
CA VAL A 80 -5.13 5.51 0.17
C VAL A 80 -4.58 4.24 0.79
N PRO A 81 -4.29 3.18 0.01
CA PRO A 81 -3.60 2.00 0.51
C PRO A 81 -2.24 2.37 1.10
N ALA A 82 -1.96 1.84 2.28
CA ALA A 82 -0.74 2.16 3.02
C ALA A 82 -0.15 0.94 3.72
N ALA A 83 1.17 0.88 3.78
CA ALA A 83 1.93 -0.13 4.51
C ALA A 83 3.14 0.51 5.18
N LEU A 84 3.48 0.05 6.36
CA LEU A 84 4.70 0.40 7.07
C LEU A 84 5.69 -0.75 6.94
N LEU A 85 6.84 -0.48 6.34
CA LEU A 85 7.93 -1.43 6.24
C LEU A 85 8.91 -1.23 7.41
N GLU A 86 8.97 -2.20 8.32
CA GLU A 86 9.99 -2.27 9.37
C GLU A 86 11.16 -3.11 8.87
N MET A 87 12.30 -2.47 8.60
CA MET A 87 13.47 -3.12 7.98
C MET A 87 14.28 -3.98 8.95
N GLY A 88 14.08 -3.84 10.27
CA GLY A 88 14.79 -4.56 11.31
C GLY A 88 14.80 -3.79 12.62
N PHE A 89 15.45 -4.36 13.63
CA PHE A 89 15.56 -3.78 14.97
C PHE A 89 16.97 -3.24 15.20
N ILE A 90 17.06 -2.00 15.64
CA ILE A 90 18.36 -1.35 15.95
C ILE A 90 19.08 -1.98 17.16
N THR A 91 18.38 -2.80 17.93
CA THR A 91 18.95 -3.56 19.06
C THR A 91 19.47 -4.95 18.64
N ASN A 92 19.28 -5.35 17.39
CA ASN A 92 19.77 -6.62 16.84
C ASN A 92 20.99 -6.35 15.95
N GLU A 93 22.14 -6.91 16.30
CA GLU A 93 23.41 -6.69 15.59
C GLU A 93 23.35 -7.16 14.12
N ALA A 94 22.70 -8.28 13.84
CA ALA A 94 22.54 -8.79 12.48
C ALA A 94 21.67 -7.88 11.62
N ASP A 95 20.59 -7.33 12.19
CA ASP A 95 19.72 -6.35 11.51
C ASP A 95 20.48 -5.05 11.24
N VAL A 96 21.24 -4.54 12.21
CA VAL A 96 22.09 -3.35 12.06
C VAL A 96 23.14 -3.59 10.95
N ALA A 97 23.81 -4.74 10.95
CA ALA A 97 24.75 -5.10 9.89
C ALA A 97 24.10 -5.15 8.51
N ALA A 98 22.87 -5.64 8.41
CA ALA A 98 22.11 -5.63 7.16
C ALA A 98 21.74 -4.20 6.73
N MET A 99 21.23 -3.38 7.64
CA MET A 99 20.81 -2.00 7.37
C MET A 99 21.99 -1.07 7.02
N THR A 100 23.19 -1.33 7.54
CA THR A 100 24.39 -0.54 7.25
C THR A 100 25.17 -1.02 6.04
N SER A 101 24.89 -2.21 5.53
CA SER A 101 25.51 -2.74 4.32
C SER A 101 24.90 -2.09 3.07
N GLU A 102 25.73 -1.41 2.27
CA GLU A 102 25.29 -0.77 1.02
C GLU A 102 24.68 -1.78 0.03
N SER A 103 25.32 -2.91 -0.17
CA SER A 103 24.85 -3.94 -1.08
C SER A 103 23.51 -4.56 -0.66
N LYS A 104 23.31 -4.75 0.65
CA LYS A 104 22.03 -5.25 1.18
C LYS A 104 20.92 -4.22 1.06
N ARG A 105 21.20 -2.94 1.38
CA ARG A 105 20.24 -1.86 1.18
C ARG A 105 19.82 -1.72 -0.26
N LYS A 106 20.76 -1.85 -1.21
CA LYS A 106 20.44 -1.81 -2.65
C LYS A 106 19.43 -2.89 -3.01
N LYS A 107 19.65 -4.13 -2.56
CA LYS A 107 18.70 -5.24 -2.77
C LYS A 107 17.32 -4.97 -2.17
N LEU A 108 17.28 -4.39 -0.97
CA LEU A 108 16.01 -3.99 -0.34
C LEU A 108 15.28 -2.96 -1.19
N VAL A 109 15.98 -1.92 -1.66
CA VAL A 109 15.39 -0.86 -2.50
C VAL A 109 14.86 -1.45 -3.82
N GLU A 110 15.62 -2.34 -4.45
CA GLU A 110 15.18 -3.06 -5.67
C GLU A 110 13.92 -3.90 -5.39
N GLY A 111 13.87 -4.60 -4.26
CA GLY A 111 12.68 -5.36 -3.85
C GLY A 111 11.47 -4.48 -3.61
N VAL A 112 11.64 -3.32 -2.97
CA VAL A 112 10.56 -2.35 -2.75
C VAL A 112 10.06 -1.78 -4.07
N ALA A 113 10.96 -1.37 -4.96
CA ALA A 113 10.60 -0.83 -6.27
C ALA A 113 9.82 -1.85 -7.10
N HIS A 114 10.29 -3.10 -7.13
CA HIS A 114 9.60 -4.20 -7.83
C HIS A 114 8.20 -4.45 -7.24
N ALA A 115 8.06 -4.42 -5.91
CA ALA A 115 6.75 -4.59 -5.26
C ALA A 115 5.76 -3.49 -5.65
N ILE A 116 6.22 -2.25 -5.73
CA ILE A 116 5.40 -1.11 -6.16
C ILE A 116 4.92 -1.33 -7.60
N ASP A 117 5.82 -1.67 -8.51
CA ASP A 117 5.47 -1.95 -9.90
C ASP A 117 4.47 -3.10 -10.01
N GLN A 118 4.70 -4.21 -9.33
CA GLN A 118 3.77 -5.35 -9.29
C GLN A 118 2.40 -4.97 -8.77
N PHE A 119 2.35 -4.14 -7.71
CA PHE A 119 1.08 -3.70 -7.16
C PHE A 119 0.28 -2.91 -8.18
N PHE A 120 0.87 -1.91 -8.83
CA PHE A 120 0.20 -1.09 -9.83
C PHE A 120 -0.17 -1.87 -11.09
N ASP A 121 0.69 -2.74 -11.58
CA ASP A 121 0.39 -3.64 -12.71
C ASP A 121 -0.82 -4.51 -12.41
N SER A 122 -0.92 -5.03 -11.20
CA SER A 122 -2.05 -5.85 -10.77
C SER A 122 -3.35 -5.06 -10.73
N GLN A 123 -3.32 -3.79 -10.31
CA GLN A 123 -4.48 -2.90 -10.31
C GLN A 123 -4.94 -2.60 -11.73
N THR A 124 -4.01 -2.27 -12.62
CA THR A 124 -4.31 -2.00 -14.03
C THR A 124 -4.99 -3.19 -14.71
N ARG A 125 -4.53 -4.41 -14.46
CA ARG A 125 -5.15 -5.64 -15.00
C ARG A 125 -6.56 -5.87 -14.46
N MET A 126 -6.80 -5.59 -13.19
CA MET A 126 -8.13 -5.72 -12.58
C MET A 126 -9.13 -4.74 -13.20
N VAL A 127 -8.73 -3.52 -13.51
CA VAL A 127 -9.56 -2.52 -14.17
C VAL A 127 -9.80 -2.88 -15.64
N ALA A 128 -8.79 -3.35 -16.37
CA ALA A 128 -8.88 -3.73 -17.78
C ALA A 128 -9.71 -5.02 -18.01
N GLY A 129 -9.80 -5.90 -17.00
CA GLY A 129 -10.60 -7.14 -17.06
C GLY A 129 -12.09 -6.96 -16.78
N ARG A 130 -12.51 -5.74 -16.57
CA ARG A 130 -13.93 -5.38 -16.41
C ARG A 130 -14.51 -4.91 -17.74
#